data_fc8db8e601c78bda244894ffc0857379
#
_entry.id   fc8db8e601c78bda244894ffc0857379
#
_cell.length_a   1.000
_cell.length_b   1.000
_cell.length_c   1.000
_cell.angle_alpha   90.00
_cell.angle_beta   90.00
_cell.angle_gamma   90.00
#
_symmetry.space_group_name_H-M   'P 1'
#
loop_
_entity.id
_entity.type
_entity.pdbx_description
1 polymer ?
#
loop_
_entity_poly.entity_id
_entity_poly.type
_entity_poly.pdbx_seq_one_letter_code
_entity_poly.pdbx_strand_id
1 'polypeptide(L)'
;KPEGFLTYCADDAGAVALSTTTTSVELVSYGVTETADLHIDQIELMTMGSRARAIWKGKTVGHIELQVPGHHNLLNAAGVLATGLKLGFPVAELLTGLGTFRGTGRRFELKGTVHGVRVIDDYGHHPTEIHVTLEAARRFADAGRLIVIFQPHRYSRTKAFAAQFASELNLADRAILLEVYAASEKPIDGVSSRLITSMMTKGEYIPNFVEVTDSVVADAQPGDVIMTLGAGDVSSLAPIIVEGLSRRFE
;
A
#
# COMPACT_ATOMS: atom_id res chain seq x y z
N LYS A 1 29.07 7.72 -7.04
CA LYS A 1 30.48 7.77 -6.56
C LYS A 1 31.05 6.36 -6.63
N PRO A 2 32.36 6.17 -6.92
CA PRO A 2 32.97 4.85 -7.02
C PRO A 2 32.90 4.01 -5.73
N GLU A 3 32.73 4.65 -4.59
CA GLU A 3 32.65 4.04 -3.25
C GLU A 3 31.21 3.72 -2.83
N GLY A 4 30.21 3.98 -3.70
CA GLY A 4 28.82 3.68 -3.44
C GLY A 4 28.49 2.21 -3.72
N PHE A 5 27.29 1.80 -3.30
CA PHE A 5 26.69 0.51 -3.68
C PHE A 5 25.23 0.71 -4.06
N LEU A 6 24.66 -0.23 -4.79
CA LEU A 6 23.25 -0.27 -5.14
C LEU A 6 22.58 -1.44 -4.43
N THR A 7 21.60 -1.14 -3.59
CA THR A 7 20.72 -2.18 -3.02
C THR A 7 19.49 -2.31 -3.92
N TYR A 8 19.16 -3.54 -4.36
CA TYR A 8 18.04 -3.77 -5.28
C TYR A 8 17.22 -5.02 -4.90
N CYS A 9 15.93 -4.98 -5.22
CA CYS A 9 15.04 -6.11 -5.03
C CYS A 9 15.28 -7.18 -6.11
N ALA A 10 15.68 -8.37 -5.71
CA ALA A 10 15.91 -9.49 -6.62
C ALA A 10 14.62 -10.12 -7.15
N ASP A 11 13.47 -9.78 -6.55
CA ASP A 11 12.15 -10.27 -6.96
C ASP A 11 11.49 -9.34 -7.99
N ASP A 12 12.06 -8.14 -8.23
CA ASP A 12 11.53 -7.18 -9.20
C ASP A 12 12.32 -7.22 -10.51
N ALA A 13 11.65 -7.58 -11.60
CA ALA A 13 12.29 -7.74 -12.90
C ALA A 13 12.92 -6.44 -13.44
N GLY A 14 12.33 -5.27 -13.11
CA GLY A 14 12.87 -3.96 -13.50
C GLY A 14 14.15 -3.62 -12.73
N ALA A 15 14.16 -3.88 -11.42
CA ALA A 15 15.34 -3.70 -10.58
C ALA A 15 16.48 -4.65 -10.98
N VAL A 16 16.15 -5.91 -11.30
CA VAL A 16 17.10 -6.89 -11.81
C VAL A 16 17.68 -6.44 -13.16
N ALA A 17 16.84 -5.99 -14.11
CA ALA A 17 17.33 -5.47 -15.40
C ALA A 17 18.26 -4.27 -15.22
N LEU A 18 17.95 -3.35 -14.31
CA LEU A 18 18.81 -2.20 -13.98
C LEU A 18 20.14 -2.67 -13.39
N SER A 19 20.12 -3.65 -12.48
CA SER A 19 21.35 -4.17 -11.86
C SER A 19 22.33 -4.76 -12.86
N THR A 20 21.85 -5.42 -13.91
CA THR A 20 22.71 -6.00 -14.97
C THR A 20 23.45 -4.95 -15.80
N THR A 21 22.92 -3.73 -15.88
CA THR A 21 23.54 -2.60 -16.59
C THR A 21 24.43 -1.74 -15.69
N THR A 22 24.39 -1.98 -14.37
CA THR A 22 25.13 -1.21 -13.37
C THR A 22 26.48 -1.89 -13.10
N THR A 23 27.57 -1.35 -13.66
CA THR A 23 28.91 -1.95 -13.57
C THR A 23 29.89 -1.16 -12.72
N SER A 24 29.51 0.03 -12.25
CA SER A 24 30.42 0.99 -11.60
C SER A 24 30.38 0.96 -10.07
N VAL A 25 29.47 0.21 -9.47
CA VAL A 25 29.28 0.12 -8.01
C VAL A 25 29.01 -1.32 -7.59
N GLU A 26 29.26 -1.62 -6.32
CA GLU A 26 28.92 -2.92 -5.75
C GLU A 26 27.42 -3.10 -5.70
N LEU A 27 26.95 -4.31 -5.97
CA LEU A 27 25.53 -4.67 -5.94
C LEU A 27 25.22 -5.45 -4.67
N VAL A 28 24.08 -5.14 -4.06
CA VAL A 28 23.54 -5.84 -2.89
C VAL A 28 22.08 -6.18 -3.17
N SER A 29 21.79 -7.46 -3.28
CA SER A 29 20.45 -7.95 -3.57
C SER A 29 19.67 -8.30 -2.31
N TYR A 30 18.34 -8.10 -2.34
CA TYR A 30 17.44 -8.57 -1.29
C TYR A 30 16.13 -9.09 -1.87
N GLY A 31 15.46 -9.99 -1.15
CA GLY A 31 14.17 -10.52 -1.58
C GLY A 31 13.83 -11.88 -0.99
N VAL A 32 12.81 -12.53 -1.58
CA VAL A 32 12.44 -13.92 -1.30
C VAL A 32 13.21 -14.91 -2.20
N THR A 33 13.91 -14.39 -3.20
CA THR A 33 14.79 -15.17 -4.05
C THR A 33 15.95 -15.74 -3.21
N GLU A 34 16.13 -17.07 -3.20
CA GLU A 34 17.11 -17.78 -2.36
C GLU A 34 18.56 -17.32 -2.62
N THR A 35 18.87 -16.85 -3.81
CA THR A 35 20.20 -16.38 -4.20
C THR A 35 20.48 -14.93 -3.84
N ALA A 36 19.53 -14.21 -3.24
CA ALA A 36 19.72 -12.82 -2.80
C ALA A 36 20.73 -12.75 -1.65
N ASP A 37 21.55 -11.67 -1.60
CA ASP A 37 22.49 -11.42 -0.49
C ASP A 37 21.76 -11.37 0.85
N LEU A 38 20.59 -10.70 0.90
CA LEU A 38 19.65 -10.80 2.01
C LEU A 38 18.40 -11.52 1.52
N HIS A 39 18.31 -12.80 1.86
CA HIS A 39 17.14 -13.62 1.62
C HIS A 39 16.19 -13.60 2.82
N ILE A 40 14.89 -13.47 2.57
CA ILE A 40 13.86 -13.62 3.60
C ILE A 40 12.97 -14.82 3.27
N ASP A 41 12.69 -15.64 4.29
CA ASP A 41 11.79 -16.78 4.19
C ASP A 41 10.91 -16.91 5.45
N GLN A 42 10.17 -18.02 5.58
CA GLN A 42 9.25 -18.25 6.71
C GLN A 42 8.34 -17.02 6.95
N ILE A 43 7.75 -16.52 5.87
CA ILE A 43 6.94 -15.32 5.89
C ILE A 43 5.59 -15.60 6.55
N GLU A 44 5.27 -14.83 7.59
CA GLU A 44 4.00 -14.83 8.29
C GLU A 44 3.33 -13.45 8.13
N LEU A 45 2.15 -13.44 7.52
CA LEU A 45 1.35 -12.22 7.35
C LEU A 45 0.20 -12.24 8.34
N MET A 46 0.19 -11.28 9.26
CA MET A 46 -0.82 -11.13 10.31
C MET A 46 -1.78 -10.00 9.97
N THR A 47 -2.91 -9.93 10.66
CA THR A 47 -3.91 -8.84 10.49
C THR A 47 -3.28 -7.46 10.71
N MET A 48 -2.46 -7.33 11.76
CA MET A 48 -1.66 -6.14 12.06
C MET A 48 -0.22 -6.57 12.30
N GLY A 49 0.60 -6.43 11.28
CA GLY A 49 2.00 -6.80 11.35
C GLY A 49 2.40 -7.88 10.35
N SER A 50 3.68 -8.18 10.33
CA SER A 50 4.26 -9.24 9.49
C SER A 50 5.61 -9.67 10.05
N ARG A 51 6.01 -10.90 9.77
CA ARG A 51 7.25 -11.50 10.24
C ARG A 51 7.92 -12.29 9.13
N ALA A 52 9.26 -12.27 9.10
CA ALA A 52 10.05 -13.12 8.23
C ALA A 52 11.39 -13.45 8.88
N ARG A 53 11.95 -14.63 8.58
CA ARG A 53 13.33 -14.94 8.92
C ARG A 53 14.26 -14.26 7.91
N ALA A 54 15.33 -13.63 8.40
CA ALA A 54 16.33 -12.95 7.58
C ALA A 54 17.64 -13.71 7.55
N ILE A 55 18.18 -13.93 6.35
CA ILE A 55 19.40 -14.67 6.07
C ILE A 55 20.32 -13.77 5.25
N TRP A 56 21.43 -13.34 5.84
CA TRP A 56 22.45 -12.51 5.20
C TRP A 56 23.64 -13.36 4.75
N LYS A 57 23.87 -13.41 3.44
CA LYS A 57 24.99 -14.16 2.83
C LYS A 57 25.09 -15.60 3.38
N GLY A 58 23.94 -16.29 3.40
CA GLY A 58 23.80 -17.68 3.85
C GLY A 58 23.77 -17.89 5.36
N LYS A 59 23.82 -16.85 6.19
CA LYS A 59 23.76 -16.94 7.66
C LYS A 59 22.47 -16.30 8.17
N THR A 60 21.69 -17.03 8.98
CA THR A 60 20.54 -16.46 9.68
C THR A 60 21.01 -15.34 10.62
N VAL A 61 20.45 -14.14 10.45
CA VAL A 61 20.76 -12.95 11.26
C VAL A 61 19.64 -12.61 12.25
N GLY A 62 18.45 -13.20 12.11
CA GLY A 62 17.34 -13.02 13.03
C GLY A 62 15.99 -13.01 12.30
N HIS A 63 15.00 -12.38 12.90
CA HIS A 63 13.67 -12.18 12.33
C HIS A 63 13.38 -10.70 12.17
N ILE A 64 12.89 -10.33 10.99
CA ILE A 64 12.22 -9.05 10.80
C ILE A 64 10.83 -9.20 11.39
N GLU A 65 10.47 -8.34 12.33
CA GLU A 65 9.14 -8.28 12.94
C GLU A 65 8.61 -6.87 12.76
N LEU A 66 7.50 -6.71 12.03
CA LEU A 66 6.92 -5.41 11.72
C LEU A 66 5.55 -5.26 12.38
N GLN A 67 5.22 -4.04 12.79
CA GLN A 67 3.90 -3.66 13.29
C GLN A 67 2.95 -3.22 12.15
N VAL A 68 3.39 -3.34 10.90
CA VAL A 68 2.62 -3.02 9.70
C VAL A 68 2.36 -4.27 8.88
N PRO A 69 1.15 -4.47 8.32
CA PRO A 69 0.81 -5.64 7.55
C PRO A 69 1.37 -5.57 6.11
N GLY A 70 1.40 -6.72 5.46
CA GLY A 70 1.64 -6.84 4.03
C GLY A 70 3.05 -7.29 3.64
N HIS A 71 3.09 -8.16 2.64
CA HIS A 71 4.33 -8.73 2.08
C HIS A 71 5.29 -7.65 1.58
N HIS A 72 4.75 -6.60 0.94
CA HIS A 72 5.55 -5.48 0.44
C HIS A 72 6.30 -4.72 1.54
N ASN A 73 5.74 -4.63 2.76
CA ASN A 73 6.43 -4.01 3.89
C ASN A 73 7.60 -4.87 4.39
N LEU A 74 7.48 -6.20 4.33
CA LEU A 74 8.62 -7.09 4.60
C LEU A 74 9.73 -6.91 3.58
N LEU A 75 9.41 -6.81 2.28
CA LEU A 75 10.41 -6.50 1.24
C LEU A 75 11.06 -5.15 1.46
N ASN A 76 10.31 -4.11 1.79
CA ASN A 76 10.87 -2.80 2.13
C ASN A 76 11.82 -2.88 3.33
N ALA A 77 11.43 -3.59 4.38
CA ALA A 77 12.26 -3.81 5.56
C ALA A 77 13.52 -4.64 5.25
N ALA A 78 13.41 -5.64 4.37
CA ALA A 78 14.56 -6.39 3.88
C ALA A 78 15.56 -5.48 3.15
N GLY A 79 15.09 -4.56 2.31
CA GLY A 79 15.93 -3.56 1.65
C GLY A 79 16.65 -2.65 2.64
N VAL A 80 15.95 -2.19 3.69
CA VAL A 80 16.55 -1.40 4.77
C VAL A 80 17.60 -2.21 5.53
N LEU A 81 17.28 -3.47 5.90
CA LEU A 81 18.18 -4.36 6.61
C LEU A 81 19.44 -4.67 5.78
N ALA A 82 19.28 -5.00 4.49
CA ALA A 82 20.39 -5.26 3.57
C ALA A 82 21.33 -4.05 3.46
N THR A 83 20.76 -2.86 3.32
CA THR A 83 21.50 -1.60 3.26
C THR A 83 22.26 -1.32 4.56
N GLY A 84 21.59 -1.49 5.71
CA GLY A 84 22.20 -1.29 7.02
C GLY A 84 23.34 -2.27 7.31
N LEU A 85 23.15 -3.56 6.98
CA LEU A 85 24.18 -4.59 7.10
C LEU A 85 25.38 -4.30 6.21
N LYS A 86 25.14 -3.84 4.99
CA LYS A 86 26.21 -3.44 4.06
C LYS A 86 27.00 -2.24 4.58
N LEU A 87 26.36 -1.32 5.29
CA LEU A 87 26.99 -0.16 5.94
C LEU A 87 27.70 -0.53 7.26
N GLY A 88 27.57 -1.78 7.73
CA GLY A 88 28.23 -2.26 8.94
C GLY A 88 27.48 -1.96 10.25
N PHE A 89 26.20 -1.59 10.18
CA PHE A 89 25.40 -1.40 11.40
C PHE A 89 25.14 -2.73 12.12
N PRO A 90 25.08 -2.72 13.46
CA PRO A 90 24.80 -3.92 14.26
C PRO A 90 23.41 -4.51 13.93
N VAL A 91 23.35 -5.81 13.68
CA VAL A 91 22.11 -6.54 13.35
C VAL A 91 21.01 -6.27 14.37
N ALA A 92 21.35 -6.36 15.68
CA ALA A 92 20.37 -6.20 16.75
C ALA A 92 19.70 -4.81 16.74
N GLU A 93 20.47 -3.76 16.45
CA GLU A 93 19.95 -2.39 16.36
C GLU A 93 19.03 -2.22 15.15
N LEU A 94 19.42 -2.79 13.99
CA LEU A 94 18.62 -2.75 12.77
C LEU A 94 17.27 -3.46 12.98
N LEU A 95 17.29 -4.69 13.53
CA LEU A 95 16.06 -5.46 13.78
C LEU A 95 15.17 -4.78 14.84
N THR A 96 15.76 -4.22 15.91
CA THR A 96 15.03 -3.44 16.90
C THR A 96 14.38 -2.21 16.28
N GLY A 97 15.14 -1.45 15.47
CA GLY A 97 14.61 -0.28 14.76
C GLY A 97 13.44 -0.61 13.84
N LEU A 98 13.57 -1.69 13.05
CA LEU A 98 12.47 -2.18 12.21
C LEU A 98 11.23 -2.57 13.03
N GLY A 99 11.42 -3.24 14.17
CA GLY A 99 10.33 -3.63 15.08
C GLY A 99 9.60 -2.46 15.75
N THR A 100 10.22 -1.28 15.84
CA THR A 100 9.56 -0.08 16.36
C THR A 100 8.81 0.72 15.32
N PHE A 101 8.98 0.40 14.02
CA PHE A 101 8.34 1.11 12.93
C PHE A 101 6.83 0.84 12.90
N ARG A 102 6.03 1.90 12.99
CA ARG A 102 4.56 1.84 13.02
C ARG A 102 3.90 2.26 11.71
N GLY A 103 4.67 2.37 10.65
CA GLY A 103 4.23 2.86 9.37
C GLY A 103 4.54 4.35 9.15
N THR A 104 4.36 4.78 7.92
CA THR A 104 4.36 6.20 7.55
C THR A 104 2.93 6.69 7.46
N GLY A 105 2.71 7.98 7.68
CA GLY A 105 1.39 8.57 7.44
C GLY A 105 0.90 8.21 6.04
N ARG A 106 -0.37 7.92 5.91
CA ARG A 106 -1.00 7.51 4.65
C ARG A 106 -0.42 6.22 4.03
N ARG A 107 0.05 5.26 4.80
CA ARG A 107 0.45 3.92 4.36
C ARG A 107 -0.23 2.88 5.24
N PHE A 108 -1.38 2.40 4.80
CA PHE A 108 -2.28 1.53 5.57
C PHE A 108 -2.53 2.08 6.98
N GLU A 109 -2.75 3.39 7.07
CA GLU A 109 -2.87 4.10 8.35
C GLU A 109 -4.28 3.97 8.91
N LEU A 110 -4.42 3.31 10.07
CA LEU A 110 -5.70 3.25 10.79
C LEU A 110 -6.02 4.63 11.37
N LYS A 111 -7.05 5.28 10.85
CA LYS A 111 -7.50 6.62 11.29
C LYS A 111 -8.49 6.55 12.46
N GLY A 112 -9.21 5.45 12.62
CA GLY A 112 -10.13 5.24 13.72
C GLY A 112 -10.89 3.93 13.63
N THR A 113 -11.49 3.55 14.75
CA THR A 113 -12.42 2.42 14.86
C THR A 113 -13.64 2.90 15.61
N VAL A 114 -14.82 2.82 15.00
CA VAL A 114 -16.10 3.25 15.58
C VAL A 114 -17.10 2.13 15.43
N HIS A 115 -17.64 1.65 16.54
CA HIS A 115 -18.65 0.56 16.58
C HIS A 115 -18.27 -0.66 15.72
N GLY A 116 -16.96 -1.02 15.71
CA GLY A 116 -16.44 -2.13 14.90
C GLY A 116 -16.16 -1.80 13.44
N VAL A 117 -16.50 -0.60 12.95
CA VAL A 117 -16.10 -0.09 11.62
C VAL A 117 -14.70 0.50 11.72
N ARG A 118 -13.79 0.07 10.86
CA ARG A 118 -12.39 0.54 10.81
C ARG A 118 -12.18 1.44 9.61
N VAL A 119 -11.60 2.60 9.82
CA VAL A 119 -11.30 3.57 8.75
C VAL A 119 -9.80 3.65 8.53
N ILE A 120 -9.36 3.40 7.30
CA ILE A 120 -7.94 3.36 6.89
C ILE A 120 -7.69 4.40 5.80
N ASP A 121 -6.52 5.04 5.82
CA ASP A 121 -6.04 5.90 4.73
C ASP A 121 -4.76 5.31 4.11
N ASP A 122 -4.72 5.25 2.77
CA ASP A 122 -3.54 4.80 2.04
C ASP A 122 -3.24 5.70 0.83
N TYR A 123 -1.95 5.92 0.59
CA TYR A 123 -1.45 6.79 -0.48
C TYR A 123 -1.38 6.11 -1.85
N GLY A 124 -1.65 4.81 -1.93
CA GLY A 124 -1.58 4.02 -3.16
C GLY A 124 -2.30 4.66 -4.33
N HIS A 125 -1.59 4.86 -5.43
CA HIS A 125 -2.07 5.58 -6.61
C HIS A 125 -1.55 4.98 -7.92
N HIS A 126 -0.82 3.87 -7.86
CA HIS A 126 -0.41 3.04 -8.99
C HIS A 126 -1.11 1.67 -8.89
N PRO A 127 -1.50 1.01 -10.00
CA PRO A 127 -2.20 -0.28 -9.93
C PRO A 127 -1.52 -1.32 -9.04
N THR A 128 -0.20 -1.44 -9.13
CA THR A 128 0.58 -2.38 -8.28
C THR A 128 0.48 -2.03 -6.79
N GLU A 129 0.52 -0.74 -6.42
CA GLU A 129 0.34 -0.30 -5.02
C GLU A 129 -1.07 -0.63 -4.55
N ILE A 130 -2.08 -0.33 -5.37
CA ILE A 130 -3.49 -0.62 -5.07
C ILE A 130 -3.70 -2.11 -4.84
N HIS A 131 -3.16 -2.96 -5.72
CA HIS A 131 -3.23 -4.42 -5.58
C HIS A 131 -2.76 -4.88 -4.20
N VAL A 132 -1.52 -4.56 -3.84
CA VAL A 132 -0.94 -5.04 -2.56
C VAL A 132 -1.64 -4.44 -1.33
N THR A 133 -2.13 -3.20 -1.44
CA THR A 133 -2.90 -2.54 -0.38
C THR A 133 -4.27 -3.21 -0.21
N LEU A 134 -4.99 -3.48 -1.30
CA LEU A 134 -6.30 -4.13 -1.22
C LEU A 134 -6.23 -5.59 -0.77
N GLU A 135 -5.19 -6.33 -1.15
CA GLU A 135 -4.94 -7.66 -0.59
C GLU A 135 -4.71 -7.61 0.93
N ALA A 136 -3.95 -6.64 1.43
CA ALA A 136 -3.75 -6.45 2.86
C ALA A 136 -5.06 -6.04 3.54
N ALA A 137 -5.83 -5.12 2.92
CA ALA A 137 -7.12 -4.66 3.43
C ALA A 137 -8.16 -5.78 3.46
N ARG A 138 -8.17 -6.68 2.48
CA ARG A 138 -9.07 -7.84 2.47
C ARG A 138 -8.80 -8.79 3.64
N ARG A 139 -7.52 -9.07 3.91
CA ARG A 139 -7.13 -9.86 5.09
C ARG A 139 -7.50 -9.16 6.40
N PHE A 140 -7.31 -7.84 6.45
CA PHE A 140 -7.66 -7.03 7.60
C PHE A 140 -9.17 -6.96 7.84
N ALA A 141 -9.99 -6.95 6.78
CA ALA A 141 -11.44 -6.94 6.88
C ALA A 141 -12.02 -8.30 7.33
N ASP A 142 -11.27 -9.41 7.12
CA ASP A 142 -11.70 -10.76 7.42
C ASP A 142 -13.06 -11.08 6.79
N ALA A 143 -14.09 -11.35 7.58
CA ALA A 143 -15.46 -11.58 7.12
C ALA A 143 -16.26 -10.28 6.85
N GLY A 144 -15.73 -9.11 7.22
CA GLY A 144 -16.37 -7.82 6.96
C GLY A 144 -16.24 -7.35 5.51
N ARG A 145 -17.02 -6.35 5.13
CA ARG A 145 -16.92 -5.74 3.79
C ARG A 145 -15.73 -4.82 3.71
N LEU A 146 -15.10 -4.78 2.53
CA LEU A 146 -14.09 -3.81 2.15
C LEU A 146 -14.72 -2.76 1.24
N ILE A 147 -14.88 -1.53 1.75
CA ILE A 147 -15.45 -0.38 1.05
C ILE A 147 -14.28 0.57 0.72
N VAL A 148 -14.06 0.84 -0.56
CA VAL A 148 -12.93 1.65 -1.03
C VAL A 148 -13.42 2.94 -1.65
N ILE A 149 -12.90 4.08 -1.20
CA ILE A 149 -13.08 5.40 -1.81
C ILE A 149 -11.77 5.74 -2.50
N PHE A 150 -11.74 5.65 -3.82
CA PHE A 150 -10.54 5.85 -4.62
C PHE A 150 -10.58 7.19 -5.36
N GLN A 151 -9.49 7.95 -5.26
CA GLN A 151 -9.27 9.14 -6.07
C GLN A 151 -8.12 8.93 -7.06
N PRO A 152 -8.41 8.77 -8.36
CA PRO A 152 -7.35 8.70 -9.35
C PRO A 152 -6.50 9.98 -9.34
N HIS A 153 -5.19 9.83 -9.48
CA HIS A 153 -4.24 10.94 -9.43
C HIS A 153 -3.57 11.13 -10.79
N ARG A 154 -3.78 12.29 -11.41
CA ARG A 154 -3.37 12.70 -12.77
C ARG A 154 -4.20 12.09 -13.89
N TYR A 155 -4.59 12.92 -14.86
CA TYR A 155 -5.32 12.48 -16.05
C TYR A 155 -4.50 11.53 -16.92
N SER A 156 -3.20 11.81 -17.10
CA SER A 156 -2.29 10.95 -17.89
C SER A 156 -2.22 9.53 -17.33
N ARG A 157 -2.08 9.38 -16.01
CA ARG A 157 -2.05 8.09 -15.34
C ARG A 157 -3.40 7.39 -15.40
N THR A 158 -4.50 8.12 -15.17
CA THR A 158 -5.86 7.59 -15.25
C THR A 158 -6.10 6.99 -16.64
N LYS A 159 -5.71 7.69 -17.71
CA LYS A 159 -5.83 7.21 -19.10
C LYS A 159 -4.97 5.96 -19.34
N ALA A 160 -3.72 5.97 -18.89
CA ALA A 160 -2.77 4.89 -19.15
C ALA A 160 -3.14 3.58 -18.43
N PHE A 161 -3.73 3.67 -17.24
CA PHE A 161 -3.94 2.51 -16.37
C PHE A 161 -5.42 2.25 -16.02
N ALA A 162 -6.38 2.82 -16.77
CA ALA A 162 -7.81 2.68 -16.45
C ALA A 162 -8.26 1.23 -16.26
N ALA A 163 -7.85 0.32 -17.17
CA ALA A 163 -8.21 -1.09 -17.09
C ALA A 163 -7.57 -1.81 -15.89
N GLN A 164 -6.31 -1.49 -15.59
CA GLN A 164 -5.65 -2.06 -14.41
C GLN A 164 -6.29 -1.54 -13.11
N PHE A 165 -6.59 -0.25 -13.01
CA PHE A 165 -7.34 0.30 -11.87
C PHE A 165 -8.68 -0.40 -11.68
N ALA A 166 -9.44 -0.58 -12.76
CA ALA A 166 -10.73 -1.28 -12.71
C ALA A 166 -10.59 -2.73 -12.23
N SER A 167 -9.57 -3.44 -12.72
CA SER A 167 -9.27 -4.81 -12.29
C SER A 167 -8.99 -4.88 -10.80
N GLU A 168 -8.09 -4.04 -10.29
CA GLU A 168 -7.68 -4.07 -8.88
C GLU A 168 -8.80 -3.63 -7.94
N LEU A 169 -9.54 -2.58 -8.29
CA LEU A 169 -10.65 -2.08 -7.48
C LEU A 169 -11.83 -3.05 -7.38
N ASN A 170 -11.97 -4.01 -8.30
CA ASN A 170 -12.95 -5.10 -8.20
C ASN A 170 -12.69 -6.07 -7.04
N LEU A 171 -11.52 -6.01 -6.37
CA LEU A 171 -11.25 -6.74 -5.13
C LEU A 171 -12.06 -6.21 -3.93
N ALA A 172 -12.57 -4.99 -4.00
CA ALA A 172 -13.45 -4.41 -3.00
C ALA A 172 -14.89 -4.93 -3.13
N ASP A 173 -15.61 -5.02 -2.01
CA ASP A 173 -17.05 -5.33 -2.03
C ASP A 173 -17.86 -4.15 -2.57
N ARG A 174 -17.36 -2.92 -2.32
CA ARG A 174 -17.91 -1.68 -2.85
C ARG A 174 -16.74 -0.73 -3.18
N ALA A 175 -16.69 -0.21 -4.39
CA ALA A 175 -15.68 0.75 -4.81
C ALA A 175 -16.33 2.03 -5.36
N ILE A 176 -16.02 3.16 -4.73
CA ILE A 176 -16.52 4.48 -5.07
C ILE A 176 -15.36 5.32 -5.59
N LEU A 177 -15.50 5.87 -6.78
CA LEU A 177 -14.49 6.70 -7.40
C LEU A 177 -14.89 8.19 -7.33
N LEU A 178 -13.99 8.98 -6.75
CA LEU A 178 -14.05 10.45 -6.80
C LEU A 178 -13.58 10.96 -8.16
N GLU A 179 -13.70 12.26 -8.42
CA GLU A 179 -13.12 12.86 -9.63
C GLU A 179 -11.59 12.81 -9.59
N VAL A 180 -10.98 12.78 -10.77
CA VAL A 180 -9.52 12.76 -10.92
C VAL A 180 -8.88 13.97 -10.24
N TYR A 181 -7.93 13.74 -9.36
CA TYR A 181 -7.08 14.78 -8.82
C TYR A 181 -6.02 15.17 -9.86
N ALA A 182 -6.13 16.38 -10.38
CA ALA A 182 -5.35 16.83 -11.54
C ALA A 182 -3.83 16.91 -11.30
N ALA A 183 -3.38 17.20 -10.06
CA ALA A 183 -1.96 17.36 -9.70
C ALA A 183 -1.18 18.25 -10.70
N SER A 184 -1.76 19.40 -11.05
CA SER A 184 -1.22 20.39 -12.01
C SER A 184 -1.29 19.96 -13.49
N GLU A 185 -1.87 18.82 -13.84
CA GLU A 185 -2.15 18.47 -15.24
C GLU A 185 -3.42 19.19 -15.74
N LYS A 186 -3.44 19.50 -17.03
CA LYS A 186 -4.67 19.94 -17.69
C LYS A 186 -5.58 18.75 -17.94
N PRO A 187 -6.92 18.95 -17.88
CA PRO A 187 -7.86 17.90 -18.27
C PRO A 187 -7.56 17.35 -19.67
N ILE A 188 -7.74 16.05 -19.82
CA ILE A 188 -7.61 15.33 -21.11
C ILE A 188 -9.02 14.94 -21.55
N ASP A 189 -9.39 15.29 -22.77
CA ASP A 189 -10.72 14.97 -23.32
C ASP A 189 -11.04 13.48 -23.22
N GLY A 190 -12.24 13.18 -22.71
CA GLY A 190 -12.71 11.80 -22.49
C GLY A 190 -12.09 11.08 -21.29
N VAL A 191 -11.26 11.75 -20.48
CA VAL A 191 -10.62 11.17 -19.30
C VAL A 191 -11.24 11.74 -18.03
N SER A 192 -11.95 10.88 -17.30
CA SER A 192 -12.47 11.12 -15.96
C SER A 192 -12.47 9.80 -15.21
N SER A 193 -12.84 9.79 -13.95
CA SER A 193 -12.97 8.54 -13.18
C SER A 193 -14.06 7.61 -13.74
N ARG A 194 -14.99 8.13 -14.54
CA ARG A 194 -15.98 7.32 -15.29
C ARG A 194 -15.32 6.36 -16.28
N LEU A 195 -14.14 6.68 -16.79
CA LEU A 195 -13.37 5.77 -17.64
C LEU A 195 -13.03 4.48 -16.90
N ILE A 196 -12.68 4.57 -15.61
CA ILE A 196 -12.38 3.41 -14.78
C ILE A 196 -13.68 2.67 -14.42
N THR A 197 -14.70 3.39 -13.91
CA THR A 197 -15.95 2.75 -13.48
C THR A 197 -16.68 2.03 -14.61
N SER A 198 -16.56 2.51 -15.85
CA SER A 198 -17.14 1.82 -17.02
C SER A 198 -16.54 0.45 -17.31
N MET A 199 -15.35 0.16 -16.77
CA MET A 199 -14.64 -1.12 -16.91
C MET A 199 -14.78 -2.02 -15.67
N MET A 200 -15.41 -1.52 -14.60
CA MET A 200 -15.63 -2.25 -13.36
C MET A 200 -16.94 -3.02 -13.37
N THR A 201 -17.01 -4.09 -12.58
CA THR A 201 -18.24 -4.85 -12.37
C THR A 201 -19.21 -4.14 -11.39
N LYS A 202 -18.67 -3.39 -10.42
CA LYS A 202 -19.42 -2.75 -9.32
C LYS A 202 -18.83 -1.38 -8.95
N GLY A 203 -18.41 -0.58 -9.94
CA GLY A 203 -17.84 0.74 -9.70
C GLY A 203 -18.92 1.82 -9.60
N GLU A 204 -18.88 2.64 -8.56
CA GLU A 204 -19.71 3.83 -8.40
C GLU A 204 -18.87 5.10 -8.68
N TYR A 205 -19.46 6.09 -9.33
CA TYR A 205 -18.83 7.39 -9.50
C TYR A 205 -19.60 8.44 -8.68
N ILE A 206 -19.00 8.89 -7.60
CA ILE A 206 -19.54 9.94 -6.72
C ILE A 206 -18.44 11.00 -6.55
N PRO A 207 -18.45 12.09 -7.35
CA PRO A 207 -17.37 13.09 -7.34
C PRO A 207 -17.40 14.00 -6.11
N ASN A 208 -18.53 14.10 -5.42
CA ASN A 208 -18.72 15.02 -4.30
C ASN A 208 -18.31 14.38 -2.97
N PHE A 209 -17.42 15.03 -2.22
CA PHE A 209 -16.89 14.56 -0.94
C PHE A 209 -17.96 14.41 0.16
N VAL A 210 -18.94 15.32 0.19
CA VAL A 210 -20.03 15.25 1.17
C VAL A 210 -20.92 14.05 0.86
N GLU A 211 -21.32 13.91 -0.42
CA GLU A 211 -22.19 12.82 -0.86
C GLU A 211 -21.56 11.44 -0.62
N VAL A 212 -20.26 11.27 -0.93
CA VAL A 212 -19.58 9.98 -0.67
C VAL A 212 -19.47 9.69 0.82
N THR A 213 -19.19 10.70 1.64
CA THR A 213 -19.12 10.55 3.10
C THR A 213 -20.47 10.12 3.66
N ASP A 214 -21.53 10.82 3.31
CA ASP A 214 -22.89 10.49 3.76
C ASP A 214 -23.31 9.09 3.32
N SER A 215 -23.00 8.73 2.08
CA SER A 215 -23.31 7.39 1.53
C SER A 215 -22.60 6.27 2.29
N VAL A 216 -21.29 6.40 2.57
CA VAL A 216 -20.56 5.33 3.26
C VAL A 216 -20.88 5.28 4.75
N VAL A 217 -21.09 6.43 5.39
CA VAL A 217 -21.50 6.49 6.80
C VAL A 217 -22.88 5.87 6.97
N ALA A 218 -23.85 6.17 6.09
CA ALA A 218 -25.20 5.61 6.16
C ALA A 218 -25.25 4.09 5.95
N ASP A 219 -24.37 3.54 5.11
CA ASP A 219 -24.34 2.11 4.76
C ASP A 219 -23.47 1.26 5.69
N ALA A 220 -22.54 1.87 6.45
CA ALA A 220 -21.54 1.16 7.25
C ALA A 220 -22.16 0.21 8.28
N GLN A 221 -21.54 -0.97 8.44
CA GLN A 221 -21.95 -2.02 9.37
C GLN A 221 -20.76 -2.44 10.25
N PRO A 222 -21.00 -2.92 11.47
CA PRO A 222 -19.93 -3.48 12.31
C PRO A 222 -19.14 -4.58 11.55
N GLY A 223 -17.83 -4.49 11.61
CA GLY A 223 -16.92 -5.38 10.88
C GLY A 223 -16.38 -4.79 9.57
N ASP A 224 -17.05 -3.78 8.99
CA ASP A 224 -16.59 -3.15 7.75
C ASP A 224 -15.20 -2.49 7.89
N VAL A 225 -14.49 -2.47 6.78
CA VAL A 225 -13.29 -1.65 6.56
C VAL A 225 -13.61 -0.62 5.49
N ILE A 226 -13.55 0.66 5.84
CA ILE A 226 -13.66 1.77 4.90
C ILE A 226 -12.25 2.31 4.64
N MET A 227 -11.85 2.34 3.38
CA MET A 227 -10.51 2.77 2.98
C MET A 227 -10.58 3.99 2.06
N THR A 228 -9.89 5.07 2.43
CA THR A 228 -9.57 6.17 1.50
C THR A 228 -8.25 5.84 0.81
N LEU A 229 -8.22 5.93 -0.52
CA LEU A 229 -7.10 5.46 -1.35
C LEU A 229 -6.76 6.47 -2.44
N GLY A 230 -5.51 6.93 -2.48
CA GLY A 230 -5.03 7.86 -3.49
C GLY A 230 -4.04 8.91 -2.98
N ALA A 231 -3.30 9.53 -3.90
CA ALA A 231 -2.28 10.54 -3.59
C ALA A 231 -2.81 12.00 -3.54
N GLY A 232 -4.12 12.19 -3.80
CA GLY A 232 -4.79 13.48 -3.76
C GLY A 232 -5.31 13.86 -2.37
N ASP A 233 -6.38 14.67 -2.37
CA ASP A 233 -7.04 15.19 -1.18
C ASP A 233 -8.06 14.21 -0.56
N VAL A 234 -8.24 13.04 -1.13
CA VAL A 234 -9.12 11.97 -0.61
C VAL A 234 -8.83 11.62 0.86
N SER A 235 -7.58 11.78 1.31
CA SER A 235 -7.20 11.54 2.71
C SER A 235 -7.95 12.41 3.73
N SER A 236 -8.45 13.58 3.29
CA SER A 236 -9.25 14.45 4.15
C SER A 236 -10.60 13.84 4.54
N LEU A 237 -11.07 12.85 3.78
CA LEU A 237 -12.33 12.16 4.07
C LEU A 237 -12.22 11.22 5.29
N ALA A 238 -11.08 10.59 5.51
CA ALA A 238 -10.95 9.58 6.56
C ALA A 238 -11.33 10.11 7.97
N PRO A 239 -10.84 11.27 8.46
CA PRO A 239 -11.27 11.82 9.73
C PRO A 239 -12.75 12.23 9.74
N ILE A 240 -13.28 12.73 8.61
CA ILE A 240 -14.69 13.13 8.49
C ILE A 240 -15.60 11.90 8.59
N ILE A 241 -15.21 10.78 7.96
CA ILE A 241 -15.92 9.51 8.03
C ILE A 241 -15.93 8.99 9.49
N VAL A 242 -14.79 9.03 10.19
CA VAL A 242 -14.70 8.64 11.61
C VAL A 242 -15.67 9.46 12.46
N GLU A 243 -15.70 10.78 12.27
CA GLU A 243 -16.62 11.67 12.99
C GLU A 243 -18.10 11.38 12.63
N GLY A 244 -18.40 11.18 11.34
CA GLY A 244 -19.74 10.82 10.87
C GLY A 244 -20.24 9.49 11.46
N LEU A 245 -19.37 8.47 11.52
CA LEU A 245 -19.68 7.20 12.16
C LEU A 245 -19.94 7.36 13.66
N SER A 246 -19.13 8.16 14.36
CA SER A 246 -19.33 8.44 15.79
C SER A 246 -20.71 9.03 16.04
N ARG A 247 -21.12 10.05 15.27
CA ARG A 247 -22.45 10.65 15.40
C ARG A 247 -23.62 9.69 15.06
N ARG A 248 -23.39 8.76 14.14
CA ARG A 248 -24.43 7.79 13.74
C ARG A 248 -24.68 6.72 14.79
N PHE A 249 -23.64 6.32 15.50
CA PHE A 249 -23.68 5.21 16.46
C PHE A 249 -23.78 5.67 17.93
N GLU A 250 -23.82 7.01 18.19
CA GLU A 250 -24.25 7.59 19.47
C GLU A 250 -25.75 7.43 19.69
#